data_42bff254bb2b52897472a746c8832527
#
_entry.id   42bff254bb2b52897472a746c8832527
#
_cell.length_a   1.000
_cell.length_b   1.000
_cell.length_c   1.000
_cell.angle_alpha   90.00
_cell.angle_beta   90.00
_cell.angle_gamma   90.00
#
_symmetry.space_group_name_H-M   'P 1'
#
loop_
_entity.id
_entity.type
_entity.pdbx_description
1 polymer ?
#
loop_
_entity_poly.entity_id
_entity_poly.type
_entity_poly.pdbx_seq_one_letter_code
_entity_poly.pdbx_strand_id
1 'polypeptide(L)'
;MVKPEDTFEMSALVGTEEVELMPLGATSGEVPSDRVARKVYGYFFNEQSGSANTLTLRIYNGEDVEREITIVLGANQTLSERDINSPWLTIPSGRTIKAQASADSVMVVLQCYDV
;
A
#
# COMPACT_ATOMS: atom_id res chain seq x y z
N MET A 1 -11.88 0.49 -19.79
CA MET A 1 -12.06 -0.60 -18.79
C MET A 1 -10.71 -1.15 -18.36
N VAL A 2 -10.52 -1.34 -17.08
CA VAL A 2 -9.34 -2.00 -16.55
C VAL A 2 -9.45 -3.51 -16.82
N LYS A 3 -8.42 -4.07 -17.41
CA LYS A 3 -8.37 -5.51 -17.69
C LYS A 3 -7.62 -6.23 -16.55
N PRO A 4 -7.93 -7.50 -16.27
CA PRO A 4 -7.21 -8.25 -15.23
C PRO A 4 -5.70 -8.26 -15.43
N GLU A 5 -5.20 -8.32 -16.66
CA GLU A 5 -3.77 -8.31 -16.97
C GLU A 5 -3.09 -6.96 -16.70
N ASP A 6 -3.87 -5.89 -16.51
CA ASP A 6 -3.35 -4.56 -16.19
C ASP A 6 -3.25 -4.32 -14.69
N THR A 7 -3.73 -5.26 -13.88
CA THR A 7 -3.65 -5.17 -12.43
C THR A 7 -2.40 -5.85 -11.89
N PHE A 8 -1.93 -5.36 -10.76
CA PHE A 8 -0.76 -5.93 -10.09
C PHE A 8 -0.88 -5.71 -8.59
N GLU A 9 -0.01 -6.37 -7.84
CA GLU A 9 0.02 -6.22 -6.38
C GLU A 9 1.34 -5.62 -5.93
N MET A 10 1.27 -4.82 -4.85
CA MET A 10 2.41 -4.40 -4.07
C MET A 10 2.24 -5.01 -2.69
N SER A 11 3.23 -5.76 -2.22
CA SER A 11 3.11 -6.45 -0.93
C SER A 11 4.40 -6.39 -0.14
N ALA A 12 4.28 -6.42 1.18
CA ALA A 12 5.41 -6.51 2.10
C ALA A 12 4.94 -7.02 3.46
N LEU A 13 5.85 -7.66 4.16
CA LEU A 13 5.69 -7.91 5.60
C LEU A 13 6.27 -6.70 6.32
N VAL A 14 5.39 -5.90 6.91
CA VAL A 14 5.74 -4.59 7.46
C VAL A 14 6.01 -4.69 8.95
N GLY A 15 7.20 -4.27 9.36
CA GLY A 15 7.60 -4.20 10.76
C GLY A 15 7.68 -2.76 11.25
N THR A 16 8.49 -2.54 12.28
CA THR A 16 8.66 -1.22 12.89
C THR A 16 9.52 -0.27 12.05
N GLU A 17 10.25 -0.78 11.07
CA GLU A 17 10.97 0.03 10.09
C GLU A 17 10.07 0.34 8.91
N GLU A 18 10.13 1.58 8.42
CA GLU A 18 9.37 1.98 7.24
C GLU A 18 9.92 1.29 6.00
N VAL A 19 9.04 0.70 5.18
CA VAL A 19 9.41 0.04 3.94
C VAL A 19 8.64 0.61 2.76
N GLU A 20 9.29 0.73 1.61
CA GLU A 20 8.64 1.15 0.38
C GLU A 20 7.86 -0.03 -0.22
N LEU A 21 6.60 0.20 -0.58
CA LEU A 21 5.80 -0.80 -1.29
C LEU A 21 6.04 -0.65 -2.78
N MET A 22 6.28 -1.77 -3.45
CA MET A 22 6.56 -1.75 -4.88
C MET A 22 5.99 -2.98 -5.57
N PRO A 23 5.72 -2.89 -6.88
CA PRO A 23 5.26 -4.04 -7.64
C PRO A 23 6.25 -5.20 -7.54
N LEU A 24 5.74 -6.42 -7.58
CA LEU A 24 6.57 -7.62 -7.51
C LEU A 24 7.64 -7.60 -8.63
N GLY A 25 8.91 -7.77 -8.23
CA GLY A 25 10.03 -7.76 -9.16
C GLY A 25 10.54 -6.38 -9.56
N ALA A 26 9.89 -5.32 -9.11
CA ALA A 26 10.35 -3.96 -9.37
C ALA A 26 11.50 -3.57 -8.43
N THR A 27 12.31 -2.61 -8.86
CA THR A 27 13.39 -2.04 -8.05
C THR A 27 12.98 -0.71 -7.42
N SER A 28 11.80 -0.19 -7.78
CA SER A 28 11.25 1.06 -7.25
C SER A 28 9.73 0.96 -7.19
N GLY A 29 9.15 1.56 -6.18
CA GLY A 29 7.71 1.71 -6.03
C GLY A 29 7.18 3.01 -6.61
N GLU A 30 8.05 3.85 -7.19
CA GLU A 30 7.64 5.13 -7.76
C GLU A 30 6.65 4.91 -8.91
N VAL A 31 5.55 5.65 -8.88
CA VAL A 31 4.56 5.63 -9.97
C VAL A 31 5.23 6.21 -11.22
N PRO A 32 5.24 5.47 -12.34
CA PRO A 32 5.95 5.91 -13.54
C PRO A 32 5.52 7.29 -14.03
N SER A 33 6.47 8.04 -14.58
CA SER A 33 6.24 9.41 -15.05
C SER A 33 5.36 9.49 -16.29
N ASP A 34 5.24 8.39 -17.04
CA ASP A 34 4.36 8.28 -18.20
C ASP A 34 2.93 7.88 -17.82
N ARG A 35 2.65 7.76 -16.54
CA ARG A 35 1.31 7.48 -16.01
C ARG A 35 0.78 8.70 -15.25
N VAL A 36 -0.54 8.81 -15.19
CA VAL A 36 -1.20 9.89 -14.43
C VAL A 36 -1.21 9.57 -12.96
N ALA A 37 -1.54 8.32 -12.62
CA ALA A 37 -1.63 7.89 -11.23
C ALA A 37 -1.66 6.37 -11.13
N ARG A 38 -1.41 5.89 -9.91
CA ARG A 38 -1.64 4.50 -9.51
C ARG A 38 -2.89 4.45 -8.66
N LYS A 39 -3.86 3.65 -9.08
CA LYS A 39 -5.10 3.44 -8.33
C LYS A 39 -4.96 2.19 -7.47
N VAL A 40 -5.23 2.33 -6.18
CA VAL A 40 -5.29 1.20 -5.25
C VAL A 40 -6.77 0.86 -5.07
N TYR A 41 -7.21 -0.24 -5.65
CA TYR A 41 -8.62 -0.63 -5.64
C TYR A 41 -8.92 -1.70 -4.59
N GLY A 42 -7.89 -2.28 -3.98
CA GLY A 42 -8.06 -3.28 -2.95
C GLY A 42 -6.91 -3.30 -1.98
N TYR A 43 -7.19 -3.72 -0.77
CA TYR A 43 -6.17 -3.90 0.25
C TYR A 43 -6.46 -5.14 1.08
N PHE A 44 -5.39 -5.70 1.62
CA PHE A 44 -5.43 -6.79 2.58
C PHE A 44 -4.38 -6.48 3.64
N PHE A 45 -4.81 -6.38 4.89
CA PHE A 45 -3.93 -6.16 6.03
C PHE A 45 -4.18 -7.28 7.04
N ASN A 46 -3.12 -7.98 7.43
CA ASN A 46 -3.21 -9.04 8.43
C ASN A 46 -2.19 -8.78 9.54
N GLU A 47 -2.69 -8.51 10.73
CA GLU A 47 -1.88 -8.32 11.93
C GLU A 47 -1.31 -9.67 12.39
N GLN A 48 -0.01 -9.77 12.53
CA GLN A 48 0.67 -11.04 12.84
C GLN A 48 1.48 -11.00 14.15
N SER A 49 1.55 -9.86 14.84
CA SER A 49 2.29 -9.78 16.09
C SER A 49 1.57 -10.42 17.27
N GLY A 50 0.25 -10.60 17.16
CA GLY A 50 -0.59 -11.09 18.24
C GLY A 50 -0.95 -10.03 19.27
N SER A 51 -0.72 -8.76 18.94
CA SER A 51 -1.08 -7.59 19.79
C SER A 51 -1.75 -6.54 18.93
N ALA A 52 -2.40 -5.57 19.59
CA ALA A 52 -2.90 -4.40 18.89
C ALA A 52 -1.74 -3.70 18.17
N ASN A 53 -1.98 -3.28 16.92
CA ASN A 53 -0.95 -2.74 16.05
C ASN A 53 -1.53 -1.60 15.21
N THR A 54 -0.70 -0.59 14.96
CA THR A 54 -1.09 0.54 14.11
C THR A 54 -0.24 0.51 12.85
N LEU A 55 -0.91 0.38 11.70
CA LEU A 55 -0.28 0.45 10.40
C LEU A 55 -0.40 1.87 9.87
N THR A 56 0.72 2.46 9.48
CA THR A 56 0.76 3.79 8.88
C THR A 56 1.24 3.68 7.44
N LEU A 57 0.44 4.22 6.52
CA LEU A 57 0.81 4.34 5.11
C LEU A 57 1.10 5.81 4.82
N ARG A 58 2.23 6.07 4.15
CA ARG A 58 2.62 7.44 3.78
C ARG A 58 2.91 7.52 2.30
N ILE A 59 2.32 8.54 1.66
CA ILE A 59 2.63 8.86 0.26
C ILE A 59 3.69 9.96 0.27
N TYR A 60 4.80 9.67 -0.40
CA TYR A 60 5.96 10.56 -0.48
C TYR A 60 6.09 11.19 -1.86
N ASN A 61 6.45 12.47 -1.86
CA ASN A 61 6.97 13.17 -3.03
C ASN A 61 8.45 13.45 -2.74
N GLY A 62 9.33 12.61 -3.30
CA GLY A 62 10.73 12.63 -2.89
C GLY A 62 10.85 12.23 -1.43
N GLU A 63 11.35 13.14 -0.59
CA GLU A 63 11.50 12.92 0.86
C GLU A 63 10.33 13.50 1.66
N ASP A 64 9.42 14.23 1.00
CA ASP A 64 8.32 14.91 1.67
C ASP A 64 7.07 14.02 1.76
N VAL A 65 6.50 13.93 2.96
CA VAL A 65 5.23 13.23 3.17
C VAL A 65 4.09 14.12 2.71
N GLU A 66 3.36 13.69 1.67
CA GLU A 66 2.19 14.42 1.18
C GLU A 66 0.90 13.95 1.83
N ARG A 67 0.84 12.69 2.25
CA ARG A 67 -0.36 12.11 2.86
C ARG A 67 0.01 10.99 3.80
N GLU A 68 -0.71 10.92 4.91
CA GLU A 68 -0.56 9.85 5.90
C GLU A 68 -1.91 9.24 6.21
N ILE A 69 -1.97 7.91 6.24
CA ILE A 69 -3.17 7.15 6.55
C ILE A 69 -2.83 6.20 7.69
N THR A 70 -3.62 6.24 8.75
CA THR A 70 -3.46 5.40 9.93
C THR A 70 -4.56 4.34 9.99
N ILE A 71 -4.18 3.10 10.16
CA ILE A 71 -5.09 1.95 10.25
C ILE A 71 -4.81 1.23 11.57
N VAL A 72 -5.82 1.17 12.43
CA VAL A 72 -5.71 0.49 13.73
C VAL A 72 -6.19 -0.94 13.58
N LEU A 73 -5.33 -1.90 13.93
CA LEU A 73 -5.60 -3.32 13.86
C LEU A 73 -5.61 -3.93 15.26
N GLY A 74 -6.62 -4.73 15.56
CA GLY A 74 -6.59 -5.59 16.72
C GLY A 74 -5.63 -6.76 16.52
N ALA A 75 -5.29 -7.47 17.61
CA ALA A 75 -4.43 -8.65 17.55
C ALA A 75 -4.97 -9.67 16.56
N ASN A 76 -4.13 -10.11 15.63
CA ASN A 76 -4.43 -11.10 14.60
C ASN A 76 -5.59 -10.71 13.67
N GLN A 77 -5.99 -9.45 13.68
CA GLN A 77 -7.08 -8.96 12.82
C GLN A 77 -6.70 -8.95 11.35
N THR A 78 -7.66 -9.29 10.50
CA THR A 78 -7.55 -9.13 9.06
C THR A 78 -8.58 -8.11 8.60
N LEU A 79 -8.13 -7.10 7.85
CA LEU A 79 -9.00 -6.16 7.15
C LEU A 79 -8.73 -6.30 5.66
N SER A 80 -9.79 -6.46 4.87
CA SER A 80 -9.65 -6.52 3.42
C SER A 80 -10.89 -5.95 2.74
N GLU A 81 -10.67 -5.18 1.69
CA GLU A 81 -11.72 -4.70 0.79
C GLU A 81 -11.18 -4.66 -0.62
N ARG A 82 -12.09 -4.78 -1.58
CA ARG A 82 -11.71 -4.77 -2.98
C ARG A 82 -12.89 -4.32 -3.84
N ASP A 83 -12.70 -3.22 -4.55
CA ASP A 83 -13.69 -2.73 -5.52
C ASP A 83 -12.97 -1.98 -6.62
N ILE A 84 -12.83 -2.63 -7.78
CA ILE A 84 -12.08 -2.06 -8.91
C ILE A 84 -12.76 -0.81 -9.48
N ASN A 85 -14.06 -0.67 -9.27
CA ASN A 85 -14.83 0.49 -9.74
C ASN A 85 -14.79 1.67 -8.77
N SER A 86 -14.26 1.45 -7.56
CA SER A 86 -14.22 2.47 -6.51
C SER A 86 -12.88 2.43 -5.80
N PRO A 87 -11.80 2.92 -6.45
CA PRO A 87 -10.46 2.90 -5.84
C PRO A 87 -10.45 3.60 -4.49
N TRP A 88 -9.82 2.92 -3.52
CA TRP A 88 -9.68 3.42 -2.16
C TRP A 88 -8.65 4.55 -2.06
N LEU A 89 -7.61 4.49 -2.88
CA LEU A 89 -6.49 5.43 -2.80
C LEU A 89 -5.94 5.70 -4.19
N THR A 90 -5.50 6.94 -4.41
CA THR A 90 -4.84 7.35 -5.65
C THR A 90 -3.46 7.88 -5.31
N ILE A 91 -2.44 7.32 -5.95
CA ILE A 91 -1.05 7.74 -5.79
C ILE A 91 -0.63 8.44 -7.08
N PRO A 92 -0.38 9.75 -7.06
CA PRO A 92 -0.01 10.49 -8.26
C PRO A 92 1.32 10.02 -8.87
N SER A 93 1.52 10.35 -10.14
CA SER A 93 2.78 10.14 -10.85
C SER A 93 3.97 10.66 -10.04
N GLY A 94 5.06 9.92 -10.04
CA GLY A 94 6.31 10.31 -9.39
C GLY A 94 6.34 10.12 -7.87
N ARG A 95 5.25 9.64 -7.28
CA ARG A 95 5.17 9.40 -5.83
C ARG A 95 5.44 7.95 -5.50
N THR A 96 5.82 7.72 -4.23
CA THR A 96 5.96 6.40 -3.66
C THR A 96 5.03 6.25 -2.47
N ILE A 97 4.73 5.02 -2.08
CA ILE A 97 4.00 4.74 -0.86
C ILE A 97 4.87 3.86 0.03
N LYS A 98 4.96 4.23 1.31
CA LYS A 98 5.71 3.48 2.32
C LYS A 98 4.79 3.08 3.45
N ALA A 99 5.13 2.00 4.13
CA ALA A 99 4.35 1.45 5.22
C ALA A 99 5.22 1.19 6.44
N GLN A 100 4.65 1.39 7.61
CA GLN A 100 5.31 1.17 8.90
C GLN A 100 4.28 0.69 9.92
N ALA A 101 4.65 -0.29 10.73
CA ALA A 101 3.82 -0.80 11.80
C ALA A 101 4.38 -0.36 13.16
N SER A 102 3.54 -0.29 14.18
CA SER A 102 3.98 0.02 15.55
C SER A 102 4.58 -1.20 16.25
N ALA A 103 4.35 -2.39 15.72
CA ALA A 103 4.93 -3.65 16.21
C ALA A 103 5.12 -4.61 15.03
N ASP A 104 6.07 -5.52 15.11
CA ASP A 104 6.28 -6.56 14.11
C ASP A 104 5.22 -7.65 14.27
N SER A 105 4.46 -8.01 13.26
CA SER A 105 4.48 -7.47 11.92
C SER A 105 3.05 -7.41 11.37
N VAL A 106 2.87 -6.71 10.23
CA VAL A 106 1.61 -6.70 9.49
C VAL A 106 1.90 -7.11 8.06
N MET A 107 1.17 -8.11 7.54
CA MET A 107 1.21 -8.42 6.11
C MET A 107 0.35 -7.39 5.39
N VAL A 108 0.94 -6.71 4.41
CA VAL A 108 0.28 -5.67 3.62
C VAL A 108 0.28 -6.07 2.17
N VAL A 109 -0.91 -6.08 1.56
CA VAL A 109 -1.06 -6.28 0.12
C VAL A 109 -1.95 -5.16 -0.40
N LEU A 110 -1.48 -4.44 -1.40
CA LEU A 110 -2.26 -3.43 -2.12
C LEU A 110 -2.46 -3.91 -3.56
N GLN A 111 -3.71 -3.92 -4.00
CA GLN A 111 -4.08 -4.30 -5.36
C GLN A 111 -4.27 -3.04 -6.19
N CYS A 112 -3.55 -2.95 -7.32
CA CYS A 112 -3.37 -1.70 -8.05
C CYS A 112 -3.55 -1.84 -9.55
N TYR A 113 -3.75 -0.70 -10.20
CA TYR A 113 -3.56 -0.53 -11.64
C TYR A 113 -3.11 0.92 -11.90
N ASP A 114 -2.33 1.10 -12.95
CA ASP A 114 -1.85 2.42 -13.34
C ASP A 114 -2.68 2.99 -14.51
N VAL A 115 -2.96 4.27 -14.45
CA VAL A 115 -3.71 4.98 -15.50
C VAL A 115 -2.87 6.03 -16.19
#